data_ec8f0ce0b7f341069e9085951c9277eb
#
_entry.id   ec8f0ce0b7f341069e9085951c9277eb
#
_cell.length_a   1.000
_cell.length_b   1.000
_cell.length_c   1.000
_cell.angle_alpha   90.00
_cell.angle_beta   90.00
_cell.angle_gamma   90.00
#
_symmetry.space_group_name_H-M   'P 1'
#
loop_
_entity.id
_entity.type
_entity.pdbx_description
1 polymer ?
#
loop_
_entity_poly.entity_id
_entity_poly.type
_entity_poly.pdbx_seq_one_letter_code
_entity_poly.pdbx_strand_id
1 'polypeptide(L)'
;MSAESARTLTIGAVIQPLAGLTVTVDYYDINIRDAIGAFGGGSGFVVPGCIFGGADPADPLCQAFTRDADGFVSDLTVPTANLARIRTRGIDWQVAYGLPLFTGRLHFNLSGTRLLASDVQVNSNIDPIDCAGSFGRPCGNTIQGTATPRWKLFNRASWTIGPATFSLRHRYFSSTKDALFAQNEALNQPAPTNVPVHATKLQARHYFDAATTFDIADRFELTLGVNNLTNAKPSLVGNQQVQANTDPSLYDVLGRRFFVAVKAKLR
;
A
#
# COMPACT_ATOMS: atom_id res chain seq x y z
N MET A 1 -22.12 -15.97 11.89
CA MET A 1 -21.63 -14.70 11.33
C MET A 1 -22.76 -13.69 11.31
N SER A 2 -22.52 -12.46 11.73
CA SER A 2 -23.41 -11.30 11.58
C SER A 2 -23.10 -10.53 10.31
N ALA A 3 -24.02 -9.67 9.88
CA ALA A 3 -23.76 -8.75 8.78
C ALA A 3 -22.74 -7.67 9.23
N GLU A 4 -21.76 -7.37 8.39
CA GLU A 4 -20.87 -6.24 8.63
C GLU A 4 -21.60 -4.90 8.44
N SER A 5 -21.18 -3.89 9.17
CA SER A 5 -21.71 -2.55 9.05
C SER A 5 -20.59 -1.54 8.80
N ALA A 6 -20.78 -0.66 7.82
CA ALA A 6 -19.82 0.37 7.46
C ALA A 6 -20.37 1.77 7.72
N ARG A 7 -19.53 2.63 8.31
CA ARG A 7 -19.75 4.07 8.39
C ARG A 7 -18.63 4.78 7.65
N THR A 8 -19.00 5.57 6.66
CA THR A 8 -18.05 6.37 5.88
C THR A 8 -18.36 7.86 6.06
N LEU A 9 -17.32 8.63 6.36
CA LEU A 9 -17.34 10.10 6.32
C LEU A 9 -16.30 10.54 5.28
N THR A 10 -16.73 11.37 4.34
CA THR A 10 -15.85 12.04 3.38
C THR A 10 -16.16 13.52 3.39
N ILE A 11 -15.11 14.35 3.47
CA ILE A 11 -15.20 15.80 3.38
C ILE A 11 -14.11 16.27 2.44
N GLY A 12 -14.50 16.98 1.38
CA GLY A 12 -13.56 17.44 0.38
C GLY A 12 -13.85 18.84 -0.13
N ALA A 13 -12.85 19.42 -0.75
CA ALA A 13 -12.95 20.71 -1.42
C ALA A 13 -12.23 20.68 -2.76
N VAL A 14 -12.84 21.35 -3.74
CA VAL A 14 -12.24 21.63 -5.04
C VAL A 14 -12.14 23.14 -5.19
N ILE A 15 -10.93 23.63 -5.43
CA ILE A 15 -10.67 25.05 -5.63
C ILE A 15 -9.96 25.30 -6.95
N GLN A 16 -10.27 26.40 -7.59
CA GLN A 16 -9.65 26.86 -8.83
C GLN A 16 -9.13 28.29 -8.60
N PRO A 17 -7.98 28.47 -7.95
CA PRO A 17 -7.48 29.77 -7.53
C PRO A 17 -7.03 30.66 -8.69
N LEU A 18 -6.72 30.05 -9.85
CA LEU A 18 -6.35 30.73 -11.08
C LEU A 18 -6.69 29.87 -12.30
N ALA A 19 -6.72 30.48 -13.48
CA ALA A 19 -7.00 29.79 -14.74
C ALA A 19 -6.02 28.64 -14.97
N GLY A 20 -6.55 27.46 -15.28
CA GLY A 20 -5.79 26.23 -15.55
C GLY A 20 -5.27 25.51 -14.31
N LEU A 21 -5.48 26.01 -13.09
CA LEU A 21 -5.12 25.34 -11.84
C LEU A 21 -6.36 24.84 -11.10
N THR A 22 -6.41 23.55 -10.86
CA THR A 22 -7.41 22.91 -10.01
C THR A 22 -6.70 22.17 -8.87
N VAL A 23 -7.16 22.38 -7.65
CA VAL A 23 -6.69 21.69 -6.45
C VAL A 23 -7.88 21.00 -5.80
N THR A 24 -7.73 19.72 -5.54
CA THR A 24 -8.71 18.89 -4.81
C THR A 24 -8.06 18.35 -3.55
N VAL A 25 -8.78 18.39 -2.45
CA VAL A 25 -8.35 17.77 -1.18
C VAL A 25 -9.56 17.09 -0.56
N ASP A 26 -9.42 15.81 -0.21
CA ASP A 26 -10.46 14.98 0.37
C ASP A 26 -9.94 14.31 1.65
N TYR A 27 -10.63 14.50 2.75
CA TYR A 27 -10.46 13.71 3.96
C TYR A 27 -11.47 12.57 3.95
N TYR A 28 -11.03 11.37 4.33
CA TYR A 28 -11.92 10.21 4.51
C TYR A 28 -11.67 9.51 5.85
N ASP A 29 -12.75 8.96 6.42
CA ASP A 29 -12.76 8.08 7.58
C ASP A 29 -13.79 6.97 7.33
N ILE A 30 -13.28 5.76 7.10
CA ILE A 30 -14.07 4.57 6.81
C ILE A 30 -13.90 3.61 7.98
N ASN A 31 -15.00 3.25 8.63
CA ASN A 31 -15.01 2.37 9.78
C ASN A 31 -16.00 1.23 9.55
N ILE A 32 -15.48 0.01 9.49
CA ILE A 32 -16.24 -1.22 9.29
C ILE A 32 -16.23 -1.97 10.62
N ARG A 33 -17.41 -2.29 11.14
CA ARG A 33 -17.61 -3.13 12.32
C ARG A 33 -18.09 -4.51 11.88
N ASP A 34 -17.77 -5.50 12.66
CA ASP A 34 -18.10 -6.90 12.37
C ASP A 34 -17.62 -7.34 10.97
N ALA A 35 -16.49 -6.78 10.52
CA ALA A 35 -15.91 -7.05 9.20
C ALA A 35 -15.71 -8.56 9.00
N ILE A 36 -16.16 -9.09 7.87
CA ILE A 36 -16.04 -10.52 7.56
C ILE A 36 -14.63 -10.80 7.05
N GLY A 37 -13.96 -11.74 7.70
CA GLY A 37 -12.59 -12.11 7.38
C GLY A 37 -12.17 -13.45 7.95
N ALA A 38 -10.90 -13.79 7.82
CA ALA A 38 -10.35 -14.99 8.42
C ALA A 38 -10.33 -14.86 9.95
N PHE A 39 -10.80 -15.88 10.67
CA PHE A 39 -10.81 -15.91 12.14
C PHE A 39 -9.45 -15.53 12.71
N GLY A 40 -9.45 -14.66 13.74
CA GLY A 40 -8.25 -14.20 14.42
C GLY A 40 -7.26 -13.44 13.53
N GLY A 41 -7.67 -12.93 12.33
CA GLY A 41 -6.76 -12.29 11.38
C GLY A 41 -5.99 -13.27 10.48
N GLY A 42 -6.36 -14.55 10.52
CA GLY A 42 -5.76 -15.58 9.67
C GLY A 42 -4.71 -16.45 10.37
N SER A 43 -4.29 -17.52 9.69
CA SER A 43 -3.38 -18.54 10.22
C SER A 43 -2.07 -17.97 10.80
N GLY A 44 -1.60 -16.87 10.23
CA GLY A 44 -0.38 -16.23 10.68
C GLY A 44 -0.51 -15.44 11.97
N PHE A 45 -1.72 -15.18 12.45
CA PHE A 45 -1.96 -14.41 13.67
C PHE A 45 -2.55 -15.23 14.79
N VAL A 46 -3.31 -16.31 14.48
CA VAL A 46 -3.98 -17.13 15.50
C VAL A 46 -3.00 -17.67 16.54
N VAL A 47 -1.95 -18.34 16.13
CA VAL A 47 -0.95 -18.91 17.05
C VAL A 47 -0.16 -17.84 17.81
N PRO A 48 0.44 -16.83 17.15
CA PRO A 48 1.06 -15.72 17.86
C PRO A 48 0.10 -14.96 18.76
N GLY A 49 -1.15 -14.72 18.33
CA GLY A 49 -2.16 -14.03 19.10
C GLY A 49 -2.53 -14.77 20.40
N CYS A 50 -2.64 -16.09 20.35
CA CYS A 50 -2.81 -16.92 21.55
C CYS A 50 -1.63 -16.75 22.51
N ILE A 51 -0.39 -16.90 22.00
CA ILE A 51 0.82 -16.85 22.84
C ILE A 51 1.00 -15.47 23.47
N PHE A 52 0.87 -14.40 22.69
CA PHE A 52 1.04 -13.03 23.16
C PHE A 52 -0.15 -12.53 23.98
N GLY A 53 -1.35 -13.13 23.81
CA GLY A 53 -2.53 -12.90 24.64
C GLY A 53 -2.49 -13.58 25.99
N GLY A 54 -1.36 -14.18 26.39
CA GLY A 54 -1.20 -14.83 27.69
C GLY A 54 -1.41 -16.34 27.66
N ALA A 55 -1.58 -16.93 26.47
CA ALA A 55 -1.75 -18.39 26.27
C ALA A 55 -2.90 -19.01 27.10
N ASP A 56 -3.97 -18.24 27.36
CA ASP A 56 -5.14 -18.74 28.06
C ASP A 56 -5.84 -19.82 27.22
N PRO A 57 -5.95 -21.08 27.72
CA PRO A 57 -6.64 -22.14 27.01
C PRO A 57 -8.12 -21.84 26.70
N ALA A 58 -8.75 -20.92 27.44
CA ALA A 58 -10.12 -20.48 27.22
C ALA A 58 -10.23 -19.44 26.08
N ASP A 59 -9.12 -18.82 25.66
CA ASP A 59 -9.14 -17.88 24.55
C ASP A 59 -9.48 -18.60 23.24
N PRO A 60 -10.46 -18.11 22.47
CA PRO A 60 -10.81 -18.70 21.16
C PRO A 60 -9.64 -18.84 20.18
N LEU A 61 -8.64 -17.95 20.24
CA LEU A 61 -7.43 -18.07 19.43
C LEU A 61 -6.61 -19.30 19.82
N CYS A 62 -6.54 -19.62 21.12
CA CYS A 62 -5.83 -20.78 21.65
C CYS A 62 -6.57 -22.10 21.36
N GLN A 63 -7.90 -22.05 21.23
CA GLN A 63 -8.72 -23.20 20.87
C GLN A 63 -8.73 -23.52 19.37
N ALA A 64 -8.23 -22.63 18.53
CA ALA A 64 -8.23 -22.79 17.07
C ALA A 64 -7.14 -23.73 16.54
N PHE A 65 -6.24 -24.22 17.40
CA PHE A 65 -5.19 -25.15 17.01
C PHE A 65 -4.88 -26.16 18.10
N THR A 66 -4.32 -27.31 17.69
CA THR A 66 -3.80 -28.32 18.61
C THR A 66 -2.28 -28.42 18.47
N ARG A 67 -1.64 -29.07 19.42
CA ARG A 67 -0.21 -29.37 19.39
C ARG A 67 -0.02 -30.89 19.44
N ASP A 68 0.98 -31.36 18.73
CA ASP A 68 1.43 -32.77 18.84
C ASP A 68 2.26 -32.99 20.11
N ALA A 69 2.75 -34.21 20.29
CA ALA A 69 3.56 -34.62 21.43
C ALA A 69 4.89 -33.85 21.53
N ASP A 70 5.40 -33.34 20.42
CA ASP A 70 6.65 -32.56 20.34
C ASP A 70 6.39 -31.05 20.50
N GLY A 71 5.13 -30.64 20.67
CA GLY A 71 4.72 -29.25 20.88
C GLY A 71 4.53 -28.43 19.60
N PHE A 72 4.66 -29.03 18.42
CA PHE A 72 4.36 -28.36 17.14
C PHE A 72 2.87 -28.25 16.91
N VAL A 73 2.45 -27.20 16.20
CA VAL A 73 1.05 -27.05 15.77
C VAL A 73 0.72 -28.14 14.76
N SER A 74 -0.21 -29.03 15.13
CA SER A 74 -0.61 -30.17 14.30
C SER A 74 -1.85 -29.87 13.46
N ASP A 75 -2.86 -29.22 14.08
CA ASP A 75 -4.10 -28.81 13.42
C ASP A 75 -4.34 -27.32 13.66
N LEU A 76 -4.77 -26.62 12.64
CA LEU A 76 -5.12 -25.21 12.71
C LEU A 76 -6.38 -24.95 11.90
N THR A 77 -7.44 -24.54 12.58
CA THR A 77 -8.72 -24.20 11.96
C THR A 77 -8.92 -22.70 11.94
N VAL A 78 -9.01 -22.10 10.74
CA VAL A 78 -9.22 -20.67 10.54
C VAL A 78 -10.46 -20.46 9.67
N PRO A 79 -11.66 -20.57 10.24
CA PRO A 79 -12.90 -20.33 9.49
C PRO A 79 -13.05 -18.85 9.16
N THR A 80 -13.97 -18.55 8.26
CA THR A 80 -14.45 -17.18 8.07
C THR A 80 -15.28 -16.76 9.29
N ALA A 81 -14.99 -15.59 9.83
CA ALA A 81 -15.64 -15.05 11.02
C ALA A 81 -15.79 -13.53 10.93
N ASN A 82 -16.56 -12.94 11.85
CA ASN A 82 -16.56 -11.50 12.00
C ASN A 82 -15.32 -11.06 12.79
N LEU A 83 -14.54 -10.16 12.21
CA LEU A 83 -13.50 -9.39 12.89
C LEU A 83 -14.18 -8.26 13.67
N ALA A 84 -13.54 -7.78 14.75
CA ALA A 84 -14.16 -6.74 15.57
C ALA A 84 -14.29 -5.42 14.78
N ARG A 85 -13.19 -4.98 14.11
CA ARG A 85 -13.17 -3.68 13.43
C ARG A 85 -12.06 -3.56 12.41
N ILE A 86 -12.37 -2.87 11.31
CA ILE A 86 -11.38 -2.32 10.37
C ILE A 86 -11.67 -0.83 10.21
N ARG A 87 -10.65 0.02 10.33
CA ARG A 87 -10.79 1.46 10.10
C ARG A 87 -9.65 1.99 9.27
N THR A 88 -9.95 2.81 8.28
CA THR A 88 -8.94 3.55 7.52
C THR A 88 -9.30 5.03 7.47
N ARG A 89 -8.29 5.89 7.66
CA ARG A 89 -8.40 7.34 7.59
C ARG A 89 -7.26 7.91 6.79
N GLY A 90 -7.55 8.92 6.00
CA GLY A 90 -6.51 9.56 5.23
C GLY A 90 -6.94 10.87 4.60
N ILE A 91 -5.98 11.45 3.91
CA ILE A 91 -6.17 12.64 3.09
C ILE A 91 -5.65 12.32 1.70
N ASP A 92 -6.51 12.46 0.71
CA ASP A 92 -6.16 12.45 -0.70
C ASP A 92 -6.08 13.87 -1.22
N TRP A 93 -5.15 14.15 -2.09
CA TRP A 93 -5.04 15.44 -2.74
C TRP A 93 -4.62 15.29 -4.20
N GLN A 94 -5.08 16.21 -5.02
CA GLN A 94 -4.71 16.30 -6.41
C GLN A 94 -4.54 17.76 -6.82
N VAL A 95 -3.48 18.03 -7.59
CA VAL A 95 -3.24 19.32 -8.23
C VAL A 95 -3.10 19.07 -9.73
N ALA A 96 -3.96 19.68 -10.52
CA ALA A 96 -3.88 19.71 -11.98
C ALA A 96 -3.59 21.15 -12.40
N TYR A 97 -2.51 21.34 -13.18
CA TYR A 97 -2.14 22.65 -13.69
C TYR A 97 -1.70 22.58 -15.13
N GLY A 98 -2.35 23.39 -15.97
CA GLY A 98 -2.02 23.52 -17.37
C GLY A 98 -1.63 24.95 -17.71
N LEU A 99 -0.44 25.13 -18.32
CA LEU A 99 0.04 26.44 -18.72
C LEU A 99 0.70 26.41 -20.10
N PRO A 100 0.62 27.51 -20.88
CA PRO A 100 1.43 27.61 -22.09
C PRO A 100 2.92 27.70 -21.70
N LEU A 101 3.76 26.98 -22.43
CA LEU A 101 5.21 27.01 -22.27
C LEU A 101 5.85 26.99 -23.66
N PHE A 102 6.53 28.08 -24.03
CA PHE A 102 7.02 28.31 -25.39
C PHE A 102 5.88 28.19 -26.44
N THR A 103 6.08 27.42 -27.48
CA THR A 103 5.07 27.11 -28.52
C THR A 103 4.19 25.91 -28.16
N GLY A 104 4.34 25.35 -26.96
CA GLY A 104 3.62 24.17 -26.48
C GLY A 104 2.79 24.44 -25.22
N ARG A 105 2.28 23.36 -24.65
CA ARG A 105 1.52 23.36 -23.41
C ARG A 105 2.10 22.37 -22.42
N LEU A 106 2.36 22.84 -21.23
CA LEU A 106 2.82 22.01 -20.10
C LEU A 106 1.63 21.69 -19.19
N HIS A 107 1.49 20.42 -18.83
CA HIS A 107 0.49 19.93 -17.89
C HIS A 107 1.17 19.21 -16.73
N PHE A 108 0.81 19.59 -15.52
CA PHE A 108 1.16 18.89 -14.29
C PHE A 108 -0.08 18.20 -13.73
N ASN A 109 0.07 16.93 -13.37
CA ASN A 109 -0.87 16.19 -12.52
C ASN A 109 -0.09 15.65 -11.34
N LEU A 110 -0.32 16.24 -10.18
CA LEU A 110 0.30 15.84 -8.93
C LEU A 110 -0.79 15.25 -8.04
N SER A 111 -0.62 14.03 -7.57
CA SER A 111 -1.57 13.39 -6.67
C SER A 111 -0.85 12.68 -5.55
N GLY A 112 -1.48 12.62 -4.41
CA GLY A 112 -0.92 11.93 -3.27
C GLY A 112 -1.98 11.54 -2.25
N THR A 113 -1.63 10.51 -1.50
CA THR A 113 -2.38 10.03 -0.34
C THR A 113 -1.50 10.13 0.89
N ARG A 114 -2.02 10.69 1.96
CA ARG A 114 -1.49 10.56 3.30
C ARG A 114 -2.40 9.68 4.12
N LEU A 115 -1.96 8.47 4.40
CA LEU A 115 -2.65 7.56 5.30
C LEU A 115 -2.41 8.00 6.75
N LEU A 116 -3.47 8.38 7.46
CA LEU A 116 -3.41 8.84 8.85
C LEU A 116 -3.48 7.68 9.83
N ALA A 117 -4.36 6.71 9.54
CA ALA A 117 -4.51 5.48 10.30
C ALA A 117 -5.03 4.35 9.41
N SER A 118 -4.66 3.11 9.75
CA SER A 118 -5.14 1.87 9.12
C SER A 118 -5.27 0.83 10.22
N ASP A 119 -6.34 0.96 11.03
CA ASP A 119 -6.53 0.15 12.23
C ASP A 119 -7.20 -1.17 11.88
N VAL A 120 -6.65 -2.27 12.40
CA VAL A 120 -7.24 -3.60 12.36
C VAL A 120 -7.41 -4.11 13.78
N GLN A 121 -8.61 -4.51 14.16
CA GLN A 121 -8.91 -5.19 15.41
C GLN A 121 -9.49 -6.56 15.09
N VAL A 122 -8.76 -7.60 15.46
CA VAL A 122 -9.12 -8.98 15.07
C VAL A 122 -10.18 -9.60 15.99
N ASN A 123 -10.25 -9.16 17.24
CA ASN A 123 -11.33 -9.47 18.19
C ASN A 123 -11.50 -8.34 19.21
N SER A 124 -12.59 -8.35 19.98
CA SER A 124 -12.92 -7.30 20.95
C SER A 124 -11.99 -7.23 22.16
N ASN A 125 -11.22 -8.28 22.43
CA ASN A 125 -10.34 -8.37 23.61
C ASN A 125 -8.91 -7.88 23.31
N ILE A 126 -8.61 -7.57 22.04
CA ILE A 126 -7.30 -7.08 21.60
C ILE A 126 -7.45 -5.64 21.12
N ASP A 127 -6.56 -4.77 21.55
CA ASP A 127 -6.54 -3.38 21.07
C ASP A 127 -6.31 -3.30 19.56
N PRO A 128 -6.91 -2.31 18.87
CA PRO A 128 -6.67 -2.08 17.45
C PRO A 128 -5.19 -1.83 17.15
N ILE A 129 -4.68 -2.43 16.10
CA ILE A 129 -3.31 -2.27 15.63
C ILE A 129 -3.29 -1.28 14.45
N ASP A 130 -2.57 -0.17 14.58
CA ASP A 130 -2.36 0.78 13.47
C ASP A 130 -1.29 0.25 12.49
N CYS A 131 -1.73 -0.16 11.33
CA CYS A 131 -0.90 -0.67 10.25
C CYS A 131 -0.37 0.42 9.30
N ALA A 132 -0.74 1.69 9.50
CA ALA A 132 -0.24 2.77 8.67
C ALA A 132 1.28 2.95 8.86
N GLY A 133 2.04 2.91 7.77
CA GLY A 133 3.50 2.94 7.80
C GLY A 133 4.16 1.62 8.17
N SER A 134 3.41 0.52 8.16
CA SER A 134 3.90 -0.80 8.56
C SER A 134 3.82 -1.83 7.42
N PHE A 135 4.53 -2.93 7.56
CA PHE A 135 4.45 -4.14 6.75
C PHE A 135 4.57 -5.37 7.65
N GLY A 136 4.26 -6.55 7.11
CA GLY A 136 4.37 -7.79 7.89
C GLY A 136 3.17 -8.01 8.80
N ARG A 137 3.25 -9.06 9.63
CA ARG A 137 2.20 -9.41 10.59
C ARG A 137 2.23 -8.46 11.79
N PRO A 138 1.10 -8.12 12.36
CA PRO A 138 -0.28 -8.54 12.05
C PRO A 138 -0.98 -7.69 10.97
N CYS A 139 -0.27 -6.81 10.32
CA CYS A 139 -0.82 -5.89 9.33
C CYS A 139 -1.01 -6.57 7.97
N GLY A 140 -2.25 -6.81 7.57
CA GLY A 140 -2.64 -7.41 6.30
C GLY A 140 -3.34 -8.76 6.43
N ASN A 141 -4.21 -9.07 5.48
CA ASN A 141 -5.02 -10.29 5.45
C ASN A 141 -4.25 -11.54 4.99
N THR A 142 -2.96 -11.40 4.67
CA THR A 142 -2.12 -12.50 4.20
C THR A 142 -1.07 -12.85 5.23
N ILE A 143 -0.53 -14.06 5.14
CA ILE A 143 0.56 -14.56 5.98
C ILE A 143 1.76 -13.58 6.05
N GLN A 144 1.91 -12.73 5.05
CA GLN A 144 3.06 -11.84 4.90
C GLN A 144 2.77 -10.36 5.12
N GLY A 145 1.49 -9.96 5.26
CA GLY A 145 1.07 -8.58 5.48
C GLY A 145 1.56 -7.60 4.40
N THR A 146 0.64 -6.97 3.69
CA THR A 146 0.98 -6.01 2.64
C THR A 146 1.52 -4.72 3.24
N ALA A 147 2.56 -4.15 2.66
CA ALA A 147 3.09 -2.88 3.12
C ALA A 147 2.11 -1.71 2.86
N THR A 148 1.87 -0.91 3.90
CA THR A 148 0.94 0.24 3.89
C THR A 148 1.68 1.55 4.17
N PRO A 149 2.44 2.10 3.20
CA PRO A 149 3.19 3.34 3.42
C PRO A 149 2.26 4.50 3.75
N ARG A 150 2.68 5.38 4.69
CA ARG A 150 1.90 6.57 5.08
C ARG A 150 1.78 7.59 3.96
N TRP A 151 2.76 7.64 3.05
CA TRP A 151 2.74 8.53 1.90
C TRP A 151 2.88 7.76 0.61
N LYS A 152 1.98 8.04 -0.34
CA LYS A 152 2.06 7.62 -1.74
C LYS A 152 1.88 8.84 -2.61
N LEU A 153 2.80 9.06 -3.56
CA LEU A 153 2.72 10.17 -4.51
C LEU A 153 2.81 9.62 -5.93
N PHE A 154 1.97 10.15 -6.80
CA PHE A 154 1.94 9.87 -8.22
C PHE A 154 1.87 11.20 -8.98
N ASN A 155 2.98 11.57 -9.58
CA ASN A 155 3.12 12.86 -10.23
C ASN A 155 3.44 12.64 -11.70
N ARG A 156 2.91 13.50 -12.56
CA ARG A 156 3.23 13.51 -14.00
C ARG A 156 3.37 14.95 -14.48
N ALA A 157 4.43 15.20 -15.21
CA ALA A 157 4.58 16.38 -16.05
C ALA A 157 4.53 15.94 -17.52
N SER A 158 3.72 16.60 -18.36
CA SER A 158 3.62 16.31 -19.78
C SER A 158 3.71 17.63 -20.55
N TRP A 159 4.65 17.71 -21.48
CA TRP A 159 4.83 18.88 -22.34
C TRP A 159 4.56 18.50 -23.79
N THR A 160 3.50 19.08 -24.37
CA THR A 160 3.11 18.88 -25.75
C THR A 160 3.55 20.05 -26.58
N ILE A 161 4.29 19.78 -27.65
CA ILE A 161 4.79 20.75 -28.64
C ILE A 161 4.66 20.16 -30.02
N GLY A 162 3.84 20.80 -30.88
CA GLY A 162 3.52 20.26 -32.23
C GLY A 162 3.02 18.80 -32.10
N PRO A 163 3.59 17.87 -32.89
CA PRO A 163 3.18 16.47 -32.88
C PRO A 163 3.80 15.63 -31.72
N ALA A 164 4.63 16.24 -30.91
CA ALA A 164 5.37 15.51 -29.85
C ALA A 164 4.83 15.83 -28.46
N THR A 165 4.70 14.79 -27.62
CA THR A 165 4.42 14.91 -26.18
C THR A 165 5.51 14.22 -25.39
N PHE A 166 6.21 14.97 -24.56
CA PHE A 166 7.20 14.47 -23.59
C PHE A 166 6.54 14.30 -22.25
N SER A 167 6.72 13.16 -21.59
CA SER A 167 6.11 12.85 -20.29
C SER A 167 7.16 12.33 -19.32
N LEU A 168 7.15 12.89 -18.11
CA LEU A 168 7.90 12.38 -16.96
C LEU A 168 6.92 12.04 -15.85
N ARG A 169 6.93 10.78 -15.39
CA ARG A 169 6.15 10.30 -14.27
C ARG A 169 7.08 10.03 -13.08
N HIS A 170 6.68 10.50 -11.93
CA HIS A 170 7.33 10.23 -10.66
C HIS A 170 6.36 9.49 -9.74
N ARG A 171 6.82 8.39 -9.15
CA ARG A 171 6.13 7.62 -8.12
C ARG A 171 6.99 7.61 -6.86
N TYR A 172 6.37 7.84 -5.72
CA TYR A 172 7.04 7.81 -4.42
C TYR A 172 6.22 7.01 -3.42
N PHE A 173 6.91 6.23 -2.61
CA PHE A 173 6.37 5.55 -1.44
C PHE A 173 7.27 5.82 -0.25
N SER A 174 6.67 6.19 0.89
CA SER A 174 7.42 6.33 2.12
C SER A 174 7.90 4.97 2.63
N SER A 175 8.90 4.97 3.49
CA SER A 175 9.35 3.77 4.16
C SER A 175 8.25 3.18 5.05
N THR A 176 8.30 1.86 5.26
CA THR A 176 7.47 1.14 6.22
C THR A 176 8.35 0.36 7.19
N LYS A 177 7.89 0.18 8.43
CA LYS A 177 8.54 -0.64 9.46
C LYS A 177 7.82 -1.97 9.55
N ASP A 178 8.53 -3.01 9.98
CA ASP A 178 7.89 -4.26 10.37
C ASP A 178 6.89 -3.99 11.51
N ALA A 179 5.66 -4.52 11.37
CA ALA A 179 4.56 -4.18 12.28
C ALA A 179 4.83 -4.65 13.72
N LEU A 180 5.49 -5.78 13.91
CA LEU A 180 5.83 -6.29 15.23
C LEU A 180 6.86 -5.39 15.92
N PHE A 181 7.88 -4.93 15.20
CA PHE A 181 8.87 -3.99 15.75
C PHE A 181 8.26 -2.61 16.01
N ALA A 182 7.38 -2.14 15.14
CA ALA A 182 6.70 -0.86 15.32
C ALA A 182 5.78 -0.87 16.55
N GLN A 183 5.09 -1.97 16.80
CA GLN A 183 4.23 -2.15 17.97
C GLN A 183 5.04 -2.17 19.26
N ASN A 184 6.13 -2.93 19.32
CA ASN A 184 6.99 -2.98 20.51
C ASN A 184 7.63 -1.63 20.82
N GLU A 185 8.08 -0.89 19.80
CA GLU A 185 8.59 0.47 19.95
C GLU A 185 7.53 1.40 20.53
N ALA A 186 6.28 1.33 20.07
CA ALA A 186 5.16 2.14 20.56
C ALA A 186 4.80 1.82 22.02
N LEU A 187 4.99 0.56 22.46
CA LEU A 187 4.73 0.10 23.82
C LEU A 187 5.96 0.20 24.76
N ASN A 188 7.07 0.78 24.28
CA ASN A 188 8.36 0.81 25.01
C ASN A 188 8.84 -0.58 25.47
N GLN A 189 8.53 -1.62 24.69
CA GLN A 189 8.97 -2.98 24.93
C GLN A 189 10.27 -3.30 24.19
N PRO A 190 11.07 -4.25 24.67
CA PRO A 190 12.28 -4.66 23.98
C PRO A 190 11.96 -5.22 22.59
N ALA A 191 12.92 -5.05 21.67
CA ALA A 191 12.79 -5.61 20.33
C ALA A 191 12.59 -7.14 20.39
N PRO A 192 11.79 -7.72 19.50
CA PRO A 192 11.59 -9.16 19.44
C PRO A 192 12.91 -9.89 19.23
N THR A 193 13.20 -10.90 20.05
CA THR A 193 14.49 -11.63 20.01
C THR A 193 14.45 -12.91 19.18
N ASN A 194 13.27 -13.51 19.00
CA ASN A 194 13.09 -14.78 18.30
C ASN A 194 12.34 -14.60 16.98
N VAL A 195 12.75 -13.62 16.19
CA VAL A 195 12.19 -13.40 14.85
C VAL A 195 13.14 -13.91 13.76
N PRO A 196 12.63 -14.46 12.68
CA PRO A 196 13.46 -14.81 11.53
C PRO A 196 14.27 -13.62 11.05
N VAL A 197 15.48 -13.84 10.55
CA VAL A 197 16.31 -12.78 9.98
C VAL A 197 15.63 -12.20 8.76
N HIS A 198 15.13 -10.98 8.88
CA HIS A 198 14.48 -10.23 7.82
C HIS A 198 14.72 -8.72 8.01
N ALA A 199 14.36 -7.95 6.99
CA ALA A 199 14.47 -6.50 7.09
C ALA A 199 13.40 -5.95 8.05
N THR A 200 13.81 -5.19 9.05
CA THR A 200 12.89 -4.49 9.97
C THR A 200 12.30 -3.22 9.38
N LYS A 201 12.82 -2.78 8.23
CA LYS A 201 12.38 -1.58 7.53
C LYS A 201 12.50 -1.75 6.02
N LEU A 202 11.41 -1.48 5.30
CA LEU A 202 11.43 -1.27 3.86
C LEU A 202 11.68 0.20 3.56
N GLN A 203 12.66 0.48 2.73
CA GLN A 203 13.12 1.84 2.45
C GLN A 203 12.13 2.59 1.55
N ALA A 204 12.03 3.90 1.74
CA ALA A 204 11.34 4.76 0.79
C ALA A 204 11.96 4.64 -0.61
N ARG A 205 11.14 4.78 -1.66
CA ARG A 205 11.61 4.71 -3.05
C ARG A 205 10.97 5.78 -3.91
N HIS A 206 11.79 6.29 -4.81
CA HIS A 206 11.38 7.14 -5.91
C HIS A 206 11.60 6.38 -7.22
N TYR A 207 10.59 6.35 -8.07
CA TYR A 207 10.68 5.82 -9.43
C TYR A 207 10.37 6.92 -10.41
N PHE A 208 11.19 7.05 -11.43
CA PHE A 208 10.99 7.97 -12.54
C PHE A 208 10.81 7.18 -13.82
N ASP A 209 9.75 7.48 -14.56
CA ASP A 209 9.47 6.88 -15.85
C ASP A 209 9.37 8.02 -16.87
N ALA A 210 10.02 7.88 -18.03
CA ALA A 210 10.00 8.87 -19.09
C ALA A 210 9.43 8.25 -20.36
N ALA A 211 8.66 9.05 -21.12
CA ALA A 211 8.15 8.63 -22.40
C ALA A 211 8.03 9.83 -23.35
N THR A 212 8.16 9.55 -24.65
CA THR A 212 7.86 10.50 -25.71
C THR A 212 6.87 9.87 -26.66
N THR A 213 5.80 10.58 -26.97
CA THR A 213 4.77 10.17 -27.92
C THR A 213 4.82 11.10 -29.13
N PHE A 214 4.77 10.53 -30.31
CA PHE A 214 4.72 11.26 -31.61
C PHE A 214 3.43 10.92 -32.32
N ASP A 215 2.64 11.94 -32.68
CA ASP A 215 1.51 11.81 -33.59
C ASP A 215 2.03 11.89 -35.01
N ILE A 216 1.82 10.82 -35.80
CA ILE A 216 2.33 10.70 -37.19
C ILE A 216 1.13 10.68 -38.14
N ALA A 217 1.07 11.72 -38.96
CA ALA A 217 0.08 11.86 -40.04
C ALA A 217 -1.38 11.63 -39.62
N ASP A 218 -1.76 11.98 -38.38
CA ASP A 218 -3.07 11.81 -37.75
C ASP A 218 -3.61 10.36 -37.73
N ARG A 219 -2.80 9.41 -38.14
CA ARG A 219 -3.16 8.00 -38.27
C ARG A 219 -2.44 7.09 -37.28
N PHE A 220 -1.23 7.43 -36.91
CA PHE A 220 -0.39 6.64 -36.04
C PHE A 220 0.10 7.47 -34.89
N GLU A 221 0.18 6.81 -33.72
CA GLU A 221 0.81 7.35 -32.54
C GLU A 221 1.94 6.37 -32.12
N LEU A 222 3.17 6.87 -32.13
CA LEU A 222 4.36 6.12 -31.72
C LEU A 222 4.78 6.60 -30.34
N THR A 223 4.83 5.70 -29.39
CA THR A 223 5.35 5.98 -28.03
C THR A 223 6.63 5.20 -27.79
N LEU A 224 7.67 5.90 -27.38
CA LEU A 224 8.93 5.35 -26.90
C LEU A 224 9.07 5.70 -25.43
N GLY A 225 9.46 4.74 -24.59
CA GLY A 225 9.57 5.04 -23.18
C GLY A 225 10.50 4.14 -22.39
N VAL A 226 10.77 4.58 -21.18
CA VAL A 226 11.56 3.86 -20.18
C VAL A 226 10.86 3.93 -18.83
N ASN A 227 10.61 2.77 -18.24
CA ASN A 227 10.18 2.66 -16.88
C ASN A 227 11.39 2.49 -15.95
N ASN A 228 11.30 3.06 -14.75
CA ASN A 228 12.35 3.06 -13.76
C ASN A 228 13.71 3.57 -14.33
N LEU A 229 13.68 4.80 -14.85
CA LEU A 229 14.81 5.47 -15.51
C LEU A 229 16.10 5.44 -14.68
N THR A 230 15.98 5.58 -13.35
CA THR A 230 17.08 5.58 -12.40
C THR A 230 17.55 4.17 -12.02
N ASN A 231 16.86 3.11 -12.50
CA ASN A 231 17.11 1.72 -12.13
C ASN A 231 17.10 1.49 -10.61
N ALA A 232 16.18 2.16 -9.90
CA ALA A 232 16.04 2.03 -8.46
C ALA A 232 15.68 0.58 -8.10
N LYS A 233 16.44 -0.01 -7.18
CA LYS A 233 16.28 -1.40 -6.75
C LYS A 233 15.22 -1.51 -5.66
N PRO A 234 14.47 -2.64 -5.56
CA PRO A 234 13.55 -2.87 -4.46
C PRO A 234 14.28 -2.98 -3.12
N SER A 235 13.56 -2.74 -2.02
CA SER A 235 14.01 -3.17 -0.70
C SER A 235 13.80 -4.67 -0.55
N LEU A 236 14.79 -5.38 -0.03
CA LEU A 236 14.69 -6.80 0.24
C LEU A 236 14.07 -7.03 1.63
N VAL A 237 13.20 -8.02 1.71
CA VAL A 237 12.49 -8.37 2.97
C VAL A 237 13.20 -9.49 3.73
N GLY A 238 13.81 -10.46 3.03
CA GLY A 238 14.42 -11.63 3.65
C GLY A 238 13.41 -12.77 3.85
N ASN A 239 13.47 -13.47 4.99
CA ASN A 239 12.69 -14.70 5.21
C ASN A 239 11.17 -14.50 5.29
N GLN A 240 10.69 -13.28 5.53
CA GLN A 240 9.25 -12.95 5.55
C GLN A 240 8.77 -12.38 4.23
N GLN A 241 9.35 -12.79 3.16
CA GLN A 241 9.03 -12.29 1.84
C GLN A 241 7.62 -12.68 1.37
N VAL A 242 7.00 -11.78 0.63
CA VAL A 242 5.76 -12.06 -0.12
C VAL A 242 6.09 -12.76 -1.43
N GLN A 243 6.84 -12.09 -2.29
CA GLN A 243 7.29 -12.60 -3.59
C GLN A 243 8.57 -11.86 -3.99
N ALA A 244 9.41 -12.51 -4.80
CA ALA A 244 10.67 -11.95 -5.29
C ALA A 244 11.55 -11.30 -4.20
N ASN A 245 11.45 -11.77 -2.96
CA ASN A 245 12.16 -11.26 -1.79
C ASN A 245 11.92 -9.75 -1.52
N THR A 246 10.72 -9.25 -1.85
CA THR A 246 10.31 -7.85 -1.67
C THR A 246 8.78 -7.78 -1.61
N ASP A 247 8.21 -6.57 -1.57
CA ASP A 247 6.79 -6.33 -1.77
C ASP A 247 6.54 -5.78 -3.19
N PRO A 248 6.11 -6.62 -4.16
CA PRO A 248 5.89 -6.18 -5.55
C PRO A 248 4.71 -5.21 -5.72
N SER A 249 3.85 -5.04 -4.71
CA SER A 249 2.77 -4.04 -4.74
C SER A 249 3.30 -2.61 -4.68
N LEU A 250 4.51 -2.43 -4.13
CA LEU A 250 5.18 -1.14 -3.99
C LEU A 250 6.42 -1.01 -4.88
N TYR A 251 7.24 -2.07 -4.94
CA TYR A 251 8.57 -2.01 -5.52
C TYR A 251 8.60 -2.59 -6.93
N ASP A 252 9.31 -1.92 -7.83
CA ASP A 252 9.58 -2.42 -9.17
C ASP A 252 10.68 -3.49 -9.11
N VAL A 253 10.27 -4.75 -9.23
CA VAL A 253 11.16 -5.92 -9.17
C VAL A 253 11.96 -6.15 -10.45
N LEU A 254 11.50 -5.60 -11.58
CA LEU A 254 12.10 -5.83 -12.89
C LEU A 254 13.22 -4.83 -13.23
N GLY A 255 13.30 -3.71 -12.49
CA GLY A 255 14.27 -2.66 -12.76
C GLY A 255 13.94 -1.83 -14.00
N ARG A 256 14.98 -1.26 -14.64
CA ARG A 256 14.80 -0.42 -15.83
C ARG A 256 14.33 -1.24 -17.04
N ARG A 257 13.27 -0.76 -17.71
CA ARG A 257 12.71 -1.40 -18.90
C ARG A 257 12.40 -0.37 -19.97
N PHE A 258 12.78 -0.67 -21.19
CA PHE A 258 12.41 0.12 -22.36
C PHE A 258 11.17 -0.48 -23.01
N PHE A 259 10.33 0.37 -23.58
CA PHE A 259 9.16 -0.08 -24.32
C PHE A 259 8.90 0.79 -25.56
N VAL A 260 8.26 0.19 -26.53
CA VAL A 260 7.75 0.84 -27.74
C VAL A 260 6.28 0.45 -27.87
N ALA A 261 5.44 1.42 -28.17
CA ALA A 261 4.03 1.18 -28.49
C ALA A 261 3.63 1.93 -29.76
N VAL A 262 2.83 1.28 -30.59
CA VAL A 262 2.24 1.86 -31.80
C VAL A 262 0.73 1.73 -31.70
N LYS A 263 0.01 2.83 -31.90
CA LYS A 263 -1.44 2.86 -31.98
C LYS A 263 -1.85 3.35 -33.36
N ALA A 264 -2.69 2.59 -34.07
CA ALA A 264 -3.28 2.96 -35.35
C ALA A 264 -4.74 3.35 -35.12
N LYS A 265 -5.14 4.48 -35.72
CA LYS A 265 -6.54 4.92 -35.82
C LYS A 265 -7.12 4.34 -37.11
N LEU A 266 -7.87 3.26 -37.00
CA LEU A 266 -8.64 2.69 -38.10
C LEU A 266 -9.87 3.57 -38.29
N ARG A 267 -10.10 4.01 -39.56
CA ARG A 267 -11.31 4.74 -39.94
C ARG A 267 -12.37 3.79 -40.40
#